data_5e42d8009d37e6e7be9ea1e417520120
#
_entry.id   5e42d8009d37e6e7be9ea1e417520120
#
_cell.length_a   1.000
_cell.length_b   1.000
_cell.length_c   1.000
_cell.angle_alpha   90.00
_cell.angle_beta   90.00
_cell.angle_gamma   90.00
#
_symmetry.space_group_name_H-M   'P 1'
#
loop_
_entity.id
_entity.type
_entity.pdbx_description
1 polymer ?
#
loop_
_entity_poly.entity_id
_entity_poly.type
_entity_poly.pdbx_seq_one_letter_code
_entity_poly.pdbx_strand_id
1 'polypeptide(L)'
;MYRSKTCGELRLSDAGSVVTLAGWVQRSRKMGGMTFVDLRDRYGLTQLVFNEADDAELCERANKLGREFCIQVKGEVSERQSKNPKMPTGDIEILVKELNVLSESLTPPFNIEDNTDGGDDIRMKYRYLDLRRAAVRKNLELRHRMTILIRNFLDGKDFIEVETPILIGSTPEGARDFVVPSRMNPGQFYALPQSPQTLKQLLMVSGFDRYFQIAKCFRDEDLRADRQPEFTQIDCEMSFVEQEDVLQLFEDMARHLFKEVRGVELPPLQRMTWHEAMRRFGSDKPDLRFGMEFVELMDQLKGTGTFPVFNDANYIGGICVPGCANYSRKQLDELTEFVKRPQVGAKGLVYVKFNEDGTVKSSIDKFYTPEVWAKVKEATGAKDGDLVLILSGDNANKTRIQLCTLRLEMGDRLGLRDKDNFVCLWIVDFPLFEWSDEEQRLMATHHPFTMPNPDDIPLLDTAPEKVRAVAYDFVCNGVEVGGGSLRIHDGKLQEKMFQILGFTPERAMAQFGFLINAFKYGAPPHAGLAFGLDRFVSLMAGLDSIRDCIAFPKNNSGRDVMLDAPGELDPKQLDELNLRIDLRQE
;
A
#
# COMPACT_ATOMS: atom_id res chain seq x y z
N MET A 1 -14.17 39.40 -6.97
CA MET A 1 -13.44 38.26 -6.34
C MET A 1 -14.31 37.71 -5.22
N TYR A 2 -14.53 36.37 -5.14
CA TYR A 2 -15.42 35.77 -4.13
C TYR A 2 -14.85 35.78 -2.72
N ARG A 3 -13.55 35.92 -2.55
CA ARG A 3 -12.89 36.01 -1.25
C ARG A 3 -11.60 36.81 -1.34
N SER A 4 -11.31 37.62 -0.30
CA SER A 4 -10.03 38.33 -0.14
C SER A 4 -9.05 37.57 0.74
N LYS A 5 -9.57 36.69 1.61
CA LYS A 5 -8.84 35.85 2.56
C LYS A 5 -9.45 34.47 2.63
N THR A 6 -8.69 33.48 3.14
CA THR A 6 -9.19 32.11 3.42
C THR A 6 -9.64 31.98 4.87
N CYS A 7 -10.43 30.92 5.16
CA CYS A 7 -10.93 30.67 6.51
C CYS A 7 -9.84 30.14 7.49
N GLY A 8 -8.63 29.92 7.03
CA GLY A 8 -7.53 29.39 7.86
C GLY A 8 -6.40 30.37 8.13
N GLU A 9 -6.31 31.48 7.40
CA GLU A 9 -5.14 32.36 7.45
C GLU A 9 -5.24 33.54 8.40
N LEU A 10 -6.45 33.92 8.82
CA LEU A 10 -6.68 35.09 9.67
C LEU A 10 -6.11 34.90 11.08
N ARG A 11 -5.53 35.97 11.60
CA ARG A 11 -4.92 36.02 12.94
C ARG A 11 -5.33 37.33 13.65
N LEU A 12 -4.98 37.45 14.92
CA LEU A 12 -5.26 38.66 15.72
C LEU A 12 -4.64 39.94 15.11
N SER A 13 -3.54 39.80 14.35
CA SER A 13 -2.93 40.92 13.60
C SER A 13 -3.82 41.47 12.49
N ASP A 14 -4.85 40.73 12.05
CA ASP A 14 -5.79 41.16 11.02
C ASP A 14 -7.00 41.91 11.62
N ALA A 15 -7.09 42.05 12.95
CA ALA A 15 -8.19 42.73 13.64
C ALA A 15 -8.37 44.19 13.13
N GLY A 16 -9.60 44.60 12.92
CA GLY A 16 -10.00 45.90 12.33
C GLY A 16 -10.01 45.90 10.80
N SER A 17 -9.49 44.85 10.12
CA SER A 17 -9.56 44.76 8.67
C SER A 17 -10.91 44.24 8.18
N VAL A 18 -11.34 44.71 7.00
CA VAL A 18 -12.56 44.21 6.34
C VAL A 18 -12.16 43.13 5.35
N VAL A 19 -12.73 41.94 5.51
CA VAL A 19 -12.44 40.77 4.67
C VAL A 19 -13.71 40.20 4.03
N THR A 20 -13.53 39.55 2.89
CA THR A 20 -14.56 38.73 2.24
C THR A 20 -14.12 37.27 2.32
N LEU A 21 -14.94 36.40 2.93
CA LEU A 21 -14.74 34.97 3.03
C LEU A 21 -15.82 34.23 2.23
N ALA A 22 -15.47 33.05 1.71
CA ALA A 22 -16.42 32.15 1.09
C ALA A 22 -16.08 30.70 1.44
N GLY A 23 -17.10 29.90 1.75
CA GLY A 23 -16.92 28.53 2.19
C GLY A 23 -18.27 27.85 2.49
N TRP A 24 -18.20 26.76 3.20
CA TRP A 24 -19.35 25.96 3.62
C TRP A 24 -19.66 26.14 5.10
N VAL A 25 -20.96 26.27 5.42
CA VAL A 25 -21.45 26.34 6.81
C VAL A 25 -21.27 24.97 7.47
N GLN A 26 -20.30 24.84 8.36
CA GLN A 26 -20.12 23.61 9.11
C GLN A 26 -21.13 23.49 10.25
N ARG A 27 -21.36 24.58 10.98
CA ARG A 27 -22.26 24.63 12.12
C ARG A 27 -22.85 26.02 12.28
N SER A 28 -24.14 26.09 12.67
CA SER A 28 -24.82 27.33 13.07
C SER A 28 -25.39 27.17 14.48
N ARG A 29 -25.30 28.21 15.31
CA ARG A 29 -25.74 28.22 16.70
C ARG A 29 -26.37 29.56 17.03
N LYS A 30 -27.61 29.55 17.53
CA LYS A 30 -28.31 30.77 18.01
C LYS A 30 -28.13 30.87 19.52
N MET A 31 -27.65 32.01 20.00
CA MET A 31 -27.45 32.30 21.42
C MET A 31 -27.75 33.78 21.71
N GLY A 32 -28.86 34.04 22.43
CA GLY A 32 -29.17 35.37 23.01
C GLY A 32 -29.14 36.55 22.06
N GLY A 33 -29.85 36.51 20.93
CA GLY A 33 -29.85 37.60 19.94
C GLY A 33 -28.66 37.63 19.00
N MET A 34 -27.75 36.63 19.10
CA MET A 34 -26.63 36.45 18.19
C MET A 34 -26.70 35.10 17.51
N THR A 35 -26.25 35.03 16.27
CA THR A 35 -26.06 33.80 15.53
C THR A 35 -24.60 33.63 15.20
N PHE A 36 -24.03 32.51 15.64
CA PHE A 36 -22.64 32.10 15.38
C PHE A 36 -22.64 31.05 14.29
N VAL A 37 -21.84 31.26 13.25
CA VAL A 37 -21.68 30.33 12.14
C VAL A 37 -20.19 29.97 12.00
N ASP A 38 -19.87 28.68 12.03
CA ASP A 38 -18.56 28.19 11.74
C ASP A 38 -18.46 28.00 10.21
N LEU A 39 -17.70 28.85 9.53
CA LEU A 39 -17.47 28.80 8.08
C LEU A 39 -16.18 28.05 7.80
N ARG A 40 -16.26 27.01 6.95
CA ARG A 40 -15.15 26.15 6.59
C ARG A 40 -14.80 26.29 5.10
N ASP A 41 -13.51 26.35 4.82
CA ASP A 41 -12.96 26.14 3.48
C ASP A 41 -11.85 25.07 3.52
N ARG A 42 -11.07 24.94 2.42
CA ARG A 42 -9.93 24.03 2.37
C ARG A 42 -8.88 24.33 3.45
N TYR A 43 -8.70 25.59 3.80
CA TYR A 43 -7.57 26.08 4.60
C TYR A 43 -7.87 26.10 6.10
N GLY A 44 -9.15 26.08 6.47
CA GLY A 44 -9.51 26.08 7.88
C GLY A 44 -10.96 26.43 8.17
N LEU A 45 -11.15 26.90 9.38
CA LEU A 45 -12.45 27.23 9.96
C LEU A 45 -12.38 28.60 10.61
N THR A 46 -13.36 29.48 10.35
CA THR A 46 -13.46 30.80 10.96
C THR A 46 -14.88 31.00 11.50
N GLN A 47 -15.00 31.55 12.72
CA GLN A 47 -16.28 31.89 13.30
C GLN A 47 -16.80 33.22 12.72
N LEU A 48 -18.05 33.21 12.29
CA LEU A 48 -18.82 34.37 11.87
C LEU A 48 -19.81 34.73 12.99
N VAL A 49 -20.03 36.01 13.20
CA VAL A 49 -21.01 36.55 14.18
C VAL A 49 -22.00 37.44 13.47
N PHE A 50 -23.28 37.15 13.66
CA PHE A 50 -24.40 37.95 13.24
C PHE A 50 -25.12 38.41 14.50
N ASN A 51 -25.26 39.72 14.70
CA ASN A 51 -25.84 40.29 15.89
C ASN A 51 -27.17 40.98 15.53
N GLU A 52 -28.27 40.55 16.15
CA GLU A 52 -29.61 41.09 15.93
C GLU A 52 -29.71 42.57 16.29
N ALA A 53 -28.91 43.03 17.27
CA ALA A 53 -28.89 44.43 17.67
C ALA A 53 -28.25 45.35 16.61
N ASP A 54 -27.34 44.80 15.77
CA ASP A 54 -26.67 45.54 14.70
C ASP A 54 -27.48 45.53 13.40
N ASP A 55 -28.00 44.34 13.03
CA ASP A 55 -28.82 44.12 11.83
C ASP A 55 -29.72 42.90 12.03
N ALA A 56 -30.98 43.13 12.37
CA ALA A 56 -31.96 42.09 12.65
C ALA A 56 -32.33 41.27 11.39
N GLU A 57 -32.38 41.88 10.20
CA GLU A 57 -32.69 41.19 8.95
C GLU A 57 -31.57 40.27 8.55
N LEU A 58 -30.34 40.73 8.64
CA LEU A 58 -29.14 39.93 8.37
C LEU A 58 -29.05 38.75 9.34
N CYS A 59 -29.32 38.96 10.62
CA CYS A 59 -29.35 37.91 11.64
C CYS A 59 -30.46 36.87 11.38
N GLU A 60 -31.65 37.31 10.95
CA GLU A 60 -32.73 36.39 10.57
C GLU A 60 -32.36 35.55 9.35
N ARG A 61 -31.68 36.11 8.35
CA ARG A 61 -31.14 35.37 7.20
C ARG A 61 -30.11 34.35 7.64
N ALA A 62 -29.20 34.70 8.56
CA ALA A 62 -28.21 33.80 9.11
C ALA A 62 -28.84 32.62 9.89
N ASN A 63 -29.99 32.85 10.57
CA ASN A 63 -30.75 31.81 11.27
C ASN A 63 -31.32 30.73 10.34
N LYS A 64 -31.47 31.02 9.04
CA LYS A 64 -31.98 30.10 8.01
C LYS A 64 -30.87 29.29 7.34
N LEU A 65 -29.59 29.54 7.68
CA LEU A 65 -28.46 28.82 7.12
C LEU A 65 -28.42 27.36 7.59
N GLY A 66 -28.51 26.45 6.64
CA GLY A 66 -28.35 25.01 6.85
C GLY A 66 -26.89 24.59 6.83
N ARG A 67 -26.60 23.38 7.36
CA ARG A 67 -25.27 22.76 7.22
C ARG A 67 -24.92 22.60 5.75
N GLU A 68 -23.65 22.83 5.43
CA GLU A 68 -23.06 22.70 4.09
C GLU A 68 -23.62 23.69 3.06
N PHE A 69 -24.43 24.69 3.46
CA PHE A 69 -24.70 25.82 2.57
C PHE A 69 -23.39 26.48 2.16
N CYS A 70 -23.21 26.73 0.88
CA CYS A 70 -22.09 27.50 0.37
C CYS A 70 -22.44 28.98 0.44
N ILE A 71 -21.70 29.75 1.23
CA ILE A 71 -21.97 31.17 1.46
C ILE A 71 -20.73 32.02 1.21
N GLN A 72 -21.00 33.30 0.92
CA GLN A 72 -20.03 34.38 0.94
C GLN A 72 -20.44 35.38 1.99
N VAL A 73 -19.48 35.86 2.78
CA VAL A 73 -19.71 36.92 3.77
C VAL A 73 -18.63 37.98 3.62
N LYS A 74 -19.02 39.24 3.92
CA LYS A 74 -18.11 40.35 4.11
C LYS A 74 -18.30 40.92 5.49
N GLY A 75 -17.21 41.17 6.21
CA GLY A 75 -17.27 41.64 7.57
C GLY A 75 -15.91 42.10 8.08
N GLU A 76 -15.92 42.63 9.29
CA GLU A 76 -14.74 43.11 10.00
C GLU A 76 -14.15 41.99 10.88
N VAL A 77 -12.86 41.84 10.84
CA VAL A 77 -12.12 40.91 11.74
C VAL A 77 -12.07 41.53 13.13
N SER A 78 -12.60 40.83 14.11
CA SER A 78 -12.61 41.26 15.52
C SER A 78 -11.95 40.23 16.41
N GLU A 79 -11.38 40.67 17.52
CA GLU A 79 -10.88 39.80 18.57
C GLU A 79 -12.07 39.11 19.29
N ARG A 80 -11.98 37.79 19.47
CA ARG A 80 -13.02 37.03 20.20
C ARG A 80 -12.95 37.31 21.70
N GLN A 81 -14.13 37.52 22.28
CA GLN A 81 -14.25 37.61 23.74
C GLN A 81 -13.87 36.26 24.42
N SER A 82 -14.28 35.14 23.82
CA SER A 82 -13.98 33.80 24.32
C SER A 82 -13.08 33.09 23.29
N LYS A 83 -11.78 33.13 23.51
CA LYS A 83 -10.77 32.51 22.63
C LYS A 83 -10.87 30.99 22.62
N ASN A 84 -10.65 30.38 21.45
CA ASN A 84 -10.65 28.93 21.26
C ASN A 84 -9.25 28.42 20.84
N PRO A 85 -8.43 27.92 21.76
CA PRO A 85 -7.05 27.47 21.46
C PRO A 85 -7.01 26.22 20.56
N LYS A 86 -8.15 25.56 20.30
CA LYS A 86 -8.23 24.38 19.43
C LYS A 86 -8.30 24.74 17.95
N MET A 87 -8.44 26.02 17.61
CA MET A 87 -8.53 26.52 16.24
C MET A 87 -7.40 27.50 15.97
N PRO A 88 -6.69 27.42 14.82
CA PRO A 88 -5.69 28.42 14.44
C PRO A 88 -6.22 29.86 14.35
N THR A 89 -7.51 30.03 14.01
CA THR A 89 -8.26 31.29 13.93
C THR A 89 -9.07 31.57 15.21
N GLY A 90 -8.83 30.83 16.28
CA GLY A 90 -9.67 30.85 17.49
C GLY A 90 -9.56 32.14 18.32
N ASP A 91 -8.62 33.02 18.01
CA ASP A 91 -8.48 34.34 18.65
C ASP A 91 -9.34 35.42 17.99
N ILE A 92 -9.86 35.15 16.78
CA ILE A 92 -10.64 36.11 16.00
C ILE A 92 -12.02 35.58 15.62
N GLU A 93 -12.91 36.48 15.29
CA GLU A 93 -14.22 36.24 14.68
C GLU A 93 -14.51 37.32 13.65
N ILE A 94 -15.47 37.08 12.77
CA ILE A 94 -15.89 38.05 11.75
C ILE A 94 -17.23 38.63 12.15
N LEU A 95 -17.27 39.93 12.38
CA LEU A 95 -18.52 40.67 12.53
C LEU A 95 -19.11 40.93 11.14
N VAL A 96 -20.07 40.10 10.75
CA VAL A 96 -20.60 40.07 9.38
C VAL A 96 -21.50 41.29 9.11
N LYS A 97 -21.29 41.91 7.96
CA LYS A 97 -22.07 43.03 7.44
C LYS A 97 -22.84 42.69 6.16
N GLU A 98 -22.35 41.72 5.38
CA GLU A 98 -23.03 41.27 4.16
C GLU A 98 -23.00 39.73 4.10
N LEU A 99 -24.15 39.13 3.75
CA LEU A 99 -24.30 37.69 3.57
C LEU A 99 -24.90 37.42 2.19
N ASN A 100 -24.25 36.54 1.43
CA ASN A 100 -24.75 36.02 0.16
C ASN A 100 -24.76 34.50 0.20
N VAL A 101 -25.91 33.87 0.00
CA VAL A 101 -26.03 32.42 -0.16
C VAL A 101 -25.74 32.11 -1.61
N LEU A 102 -24.60 31.45 -1.88
CA LEU A 102 -24.14 31.06 -3.22
C LEU A 102 -24.87 29.81 -3.69
N SER A 103 -25.09 28.86 -2.76
CA SER A 103 -25.83 27.62 -3.03
C SER A 103 -26.34 27.02 -1.72
N GLU A 104 -27.59 26.60 -1.73
CA GLU A 104 -28.17 25.83 -0.64
C GLU A 104 -27.71 24.37 -0.69
N SER A 105 -27.87 23.67 0.42
CA SER A 105 -27.52 22.24 0.53
C SER A 105 -28.67 21.45 1.15
N LEU A 106 -28.88 20.25 0.68
CA LEU A 106 -29.65 19.26 1.41
C LEU A 106 -28.92 18.89 2.71
N THR A 107 -29.65 18.32 3.67
CA THR A 107 -29.01 17.75 4.87
C THR A 107 -28.02 16.65 4.45
N PRO A 108 -26.73 16.76 4.80
CA PRO A 108 -25.75 15.73 4.46
C PRO A 108 -26.11 14.36 5.06
N PRO A 109 -25.84 13.26 4.35
CA PRO A 109 -26.17 11.91 4.81
C PRO A 109 -25.29 11.44 5.99
N PHE A 110 -24.24 12.18 6.34
CA PHE A 110 -23.38 11.97 7.49
C PHE A 110 -22.72 13.29 7.92
N ASN A 111 -22.17 13.34 9.12
CA ASN A 111 -21.47 14.51 9.63
C ASN A 111 -20.11 14.69 8.91
N ILE A 112 -19.88 15.87 8.32
CA ILE A 112 -18.65 16.23 7.62
C ILE A 112 -17.64 16.77 8.65
N GLU A 113 -17.22 15.90 9.55
CA GLU A 113 -16.24 16.13 10.61
C GLU A 113 -15.27 14.95 10.67
N ASP A 114 -14.08 15.11 11.27
CA ASP A 114 -13.11 14.03 11.33
C ASP A 114 -13.63 12.81 12.11
N ASN A 115 -14.41 13.04 13.18
CA ASN A 115 -15.18 12.00 13.85
C ASN A 115 -16.60 11.91 13.23
N THR A 116 -16.67 11.27 12.06
CA THR A 116 -17.94 11.11 11.33
C THR A 116 -18.75 9.91 11.83
N ASP A 117 -20.08 9.98 11.68
CA ASP A 117 -21.04 8.89 11.89
C ASP A 117 -21.31 8.08 10.61
N GLY A 118 -20.68 8.46 9.49
CA GLY A 118 -20.84 7.79 8.19
C GLY A 118 -20.02 6.49 8.10
N GLY A 119 -20.69 5.37 7.83
CA GLY A 119 -20.03 4.11 7.45
C GLY A 119 -19.37 4.18 6.07
N ASP A 120 -18.50 3.22 5.76
CA ASP A 120 -17.69 3.23 4.51
C ASP A 120 -18.55 3.32 3.26
N ASP A 121 -19.64 2.55 3.16
CA ASP A 121 -20.49 2.52 1.97
C ASP A 121 -21.12 3.89 1.66
N ILE A 122 -21.63 4.58 2.70
CA ILE A 122 -22.26 5.89 2.50
C ILE A 122 -21.20 6.96 2.19
N ARG A 123 -20.00 6.87 2.80
CA ARG A 123 -18.89 7.78 2.51
C ARG A 123 -18.36 7.59 1.10
N MET A 124 -18.33 6.36 0.60
CA MET A 124 -17.94 6.08 -0.79
C MET A 124 -18.99 6.56 -1.79
N LYS A 125 -20.28 6.39 -1.49
CA LYS A 125 -21.38 6.90 -2.33
C LYS A 125 -21.39 8.43 -2.43
N TYR A 126 -21.12 9.11 -1.33
CA TYR A 126 -21.05 10.58 -1.27
C TYR A 126 -19.60 11.05 -1.09
N ARG A 127 -18.68 10.45 -1.84
CA ARG A 127 -17.23 10.69 -1.70
C ARG A 127 -16.85 12.16 -1.79
N TYR A 128 -17.52 12.95 -2.62
CA TYR A 128 -17.33 14.40 -2.72
C TYR A 128 -17.65 15.15 -1.41
N LEU A 129 -18.49 14.61 -0.52
CA LEU A 129 -18.71 15.14 0.81
C LEU A 129 -17.63 14.66 1.79
N ASP A 130 -17.28 13.38 1.72
CA ASP A 130 -16.21 12.79 2.54
C ASP A 130 -14.85 13.49 2.32
N LEU A 131 -14.56 13.89 1.07
CA LEU A 131 -13.36 14.67 0.71
C LEU A 131 -13.33 16.08 1.34
N ARG A 132 -14.42 16.60 1.86
CA ARG A 132 -14.43 17.86 2.64
C ARG A 132 -13.88 17.68 4.05
N ARG A 133 -13.78 16.45 4.57
CA ARG A 133 -13.22 16.16 5.88
C ARG A 133 -11.70 16.37 5.87
N ALA A 134 -11.17 17.02 6.91
CA ALA A 134 -9.74 17.32 6.99
C ALA A 134 -8.88 16.05 7.03
N ALA A 135 -9.33 14.99 7.72
CA ALA A 135 -8.62 13.72 7.80
C ALA A 135 -8.38 13.09 6.42
N VAL A 136 -9.39 13.08 5.54
CA VAL A 136 -9.26 12.52 4.18
C VAL A 136 -8.45 13.45 3.27
N ARG A 137 -8.71 14.76 3.35
CA ARG A 137 -8.02 15.75 2.53
C ARG A 137 -6.52 15.78 2.80
N LYS A 138 -6.09 15.69 4.05
CA LYS A 138 -4.65 15.64 4.42
C LYS A 138 -3.89 14.52 3.73
N ASN A 139 -4.54 13.37 3.51
CA ASN A 139 -3.91 12.24 2.82
C ASN A 139 -3.66 12.57 1.34
N LEU A 140 -4.59 13.27 0.69
CA LEU A 140 -4.41 13.72 -0.70
C LEU A 140 -3.40 14.87 -0.82
N GLU A 141 -3.35 15.75 0.16
CA GLU A 141 -2.32 16.81 0.24
C GLU A 141 -0.94 16.19 0.46
N LEU A 142 -0.83 15.17 1.30
CA LEU A 142 0.40 14.39 1.46
C LEU A 142 0.81 13.71 0.15
N ARG A 143 -0.14 13.04 -0.53
CA ARG A 143 0.09 12.45 -1.85
C ARG A 143 0.64 13.45 -2.85
N HIS A 144 0.01 14.62 -2.93
CA HIS A 144 0.47 15.72 -3.79
C HIS A 144 1.90 16.14 -3.44
N ARG A 145 2.17 16.41 -2.16
CA ARG A 145 3.51 16.83 -1.70
C ARG A 145 4.57 15.78 -2.04
N MET A 146 4.30 14.50 -1.75
CA MET A 146 5.22 13.40 -2.09
C MET A 146 5.49 13.33 -3.59
N THR A 147 4.45 13.46 -4.42
CA THR A 147 4.61 13.45 -5.88
C THR A 147 5.52 14.57 -6.38
N ILE A 148 5.37 15.78 -5.84
CA ILE A 148 6.25 16.92 -6.20
C ILE A 148 7.69 16.69 -5.73
N LEU A 149 7.89 16.18 -4.52
CA LEU A 149 9.23 15.88 -4.00
C LEU A 149 9.92 14.80 -4.85
N ILE A 150 9.20 13.77 -5.27
CA ILE A 150 9.71 12.70 -6.14
C ILE A 150 10.13 13.26 -7.50
N ARG A 151 9.27 14.08 -8.14
CA ARG A 151 9.61 14.71 -9.42
C ARG A 151 10.85 15.56 -9.32
N ASN A 152 10.94 16.41 -8.29
CA ASN A 152 12.10 17.27 -8.09
C ASN A 152 13.38 16.46 -7.81
N PHE A 153 13.28 15.36 -7.06
CA PHE A 153 14.42 14.49 -6.80
C PHE A 153 14.92 13.82 -8.07
N LEU A 154 14.01 13.25 -8.87
CA LEU A 154 14.35 12.53 -10.10
C LEU A 154 14.85 13.48 -11.20
N ASP A 155 14.24 14.66 -11.37
CA ASP A 155 14.72 15.72 -12.24
C ASP A 155 16.14 16.14 -11.87
N GLY A 156 16.42 16.35 -10.58
CA GLY A 156 17.77 16.64 -10.07
C GLY A 156 18.78 15.50 -10.22
N LYS A 157 18.37 14.34 -10.71
CA LYS A 157 19.18 13.16 -11.04
C LYS A 157 19.19 12.85 -12.54
N ASP A 158 18.83 13.82 -13.38
CA ASP A 158 18.78 13.74 -14.84
C ASP A 158 17.78 12.71 -15.40
N PHE A 159 16.69 12.42 -14.66
CA PHE A 159 15.59 11.63 -15.20
C PHE A 159 14.64 12.49 -16.03
N ILE A 160 14.17 11.94 -17.14
CA ILE A 160 13.16 12.56 -18.00
C ILE A 160 11.81 11.92 -17.73
N GLU A 161 10.78 12.72 -17.40
CA GLU A 161 9.40 12.24 -17.28
C GLU A 161 8.81 12.05 -18.68
N VAL A 162 8.47 10.81 -19.05
CA VAL A 162 7.91 10.46 -20.35
C VAL A 162 6.61 9.70 -20.15
N GLU A 163 5.51 10.23 -20.71
CA GLU A 163 4.22 9.53 -20.72
C GLU A 163 4.23 8.40 -21.76
N THR A 164 3.71 7.24 -21.35
CA THR A 164 3.50 6.09 -22.23
C THR A 164 2.00 5.91 -22.49
N PRO A 165 1.60 5.33 -23.62
CA PRO A 165 0.19 5.14 -23.94
C PRO A 165 -0.52 4.21 -22.94
N ILE A 166 -1.79 4.51 -22.68
CA ILE A 166 -2.70 3.67 -21.87
C ILE A 166 -3.43 2.64 -22.75
N LEU A 167 -3.70 2.95 -24.02
CA LEU A 167 -4.27 2.00 -24.97
C LEU A 167 -3.13 1.22 -25.65
N ILE A 168 -2.84 0.02 -25.17
CA ILE A 168 -1.74 -0.83 -25.68
C ILE A 168 -2.27 -2.19 -26.15
N GLY A 169 -1.39 -3.04 -26.65
CA GLY A 169 -1.67 -4.45 -26.85
C GLY A 169 -1.61 -5.22 -25.52
N SER A 170 -2.32 -6.34 -25.42
CA SER A 170 -2.24 -7.23 -24.26
C SER A 170 -0.81 -7.73 -24.07
N THR A 171 -0.30 -7.56 -22.85
CA THR A 171 1.02 -8.05 -22.43
C THR A 171 0.84 -8.81 -21.10
N PRO A 172 1.00 -10.13 -21.09
CA PRO A 172 0.80 -10.92 -19.88
C PRO A 172 1.94 -10.65 -18.88
N GLU A 173 1.63 -9.91 -17.80
CA GLU A 173 2.55 -9.58 -16.70
C GLU A 173 2.13 -10.24 -15.38
N GLY A 174 1.31 -11.29 -15.41
CA GLY A 174 0.88 -12.04 -14.22
C GLY A 174 -0.58 -11.80 -13.80
N ALA A 175 -1.14 -10.61 -14.01
CA ALA A 175 -2.56 -10.31 -13.79
C ALA A 175 -3.40 -10.47 -15.07
N ARG A 176 -4.72 -10.43 -14.94
CA ARG A 176 -5.61 -10.28 -16.10
C ARG A 176 -5.66 -8.83 -16.56
N ASP A 177 -5.79 -8.64 -17.86
CA ASP A 177 -5.91 -7.30 -18.45
C ASP A 177 -7.36 -6.81 -18.44
N PHE A 178 -7.55 -5.51 -18.20
CA PHE A 178 -8.75 -4.81 -18.60
C PHE A 178 -8.66 -4.52 -20.10
N VAL A 179 -9.70 -4.85 -20.87
CA VAL A 179 -9.71 -4.70 -22.32
C VAL A 179 -10.71 -3.66 -22.79
N VAL A 180 -10.35 -2.93 -23.85
CA VAL A 180 -11.16 -1.88 -24.46
C VAL A 180 -11.37 -2.21 -25.95
N PRO A 181 -12.61 -2.36 -26.43
CA PRO A 181 -12.88 -2.69 -27.83
C PRO A 181 -12.53 -1.52 -28.76
N SER A 182 -12.01 -1.84 -29.95
CA SER A 182 -11.69 -0.85 -30.99
C SER A 182 -12.80 -0.73 -32.02
N ARG A 183 -13.47 0.42 -32.09
CA ARG A 183 -14.46 0.68 -33.14
C ARG A 183 -13.85 0.72 -34.55
N MET A 184 -12.61 1.24 -34.66
CA MET A 184 -11.92 1.37 -35.96
C MET A 184 -11.38 0.04 -36.47
N ASN A 185 -11.20 -0.94 -35.60
CA ASN A 185 -10.68 -2.27 -35.92
C ASN A 185 -11.62 -3.33 -35.36
N PRO A 186 -12.73 -3.67 -36.07
CA PRO A 186 -13.72 -4.59 -35.55
C PRO A 186 -13.14 -5.94 -35.12
N GLY A 187 -13.55 -6.45 -33.95
CA GLY A 187 -13.03 -7.69 -33.38
C GLY A 187 -11.65 -7.59 -32.71
N GLN A 188 -11.05 -6.39 -32.70
CA GLN A 188 -9.78 -6.15 -31.99
C GLN A 188 -9.98 -5.30 -30.73
N PHE A 189 -9.08 -5.50 -29.76
CA PHE A 189 -9.15 -4.85 -28.45
C PHE A 189 -7.80 -4.24 -28.10
N TYR A 190 -7.85 -3.08 -27.47
CA TYR A 190 -6.76 -2.57 -26.67
C TYR A 190 -6.80 -3.23 -25.29
N ALA A 191 -5.66 -3.29 -24.61
CA ALA A 191 -5.57 -3.58 -23.19
C ALA A 191 -5.12 -2.33 -22.44
N LEU A 192 -5.52 -2.22 -21.17
CA LEU A 192 -4.97 -1.22 -20.26
C LEU A 192 -3.68 -1.77 -19.63
N PRO A 193 -2.61 -0.96 -19.49
CA PRO A 193 -1.31 -1.44 -19.07
C PRO A 193 -1.31 -1.89 -17.59
N GLN A 194 -0.77 -3.06 -17.32
CA GLN A 194 -0.49 -3.52 -15.95
C GLN A 194 0.68 -2.76 -15.33
N SER A 195 1.63 -2.38 -16.18
CA SER A 195 2.73 -1.46 -15.92
C SER A 195 3.30 -0.97 -17.27
N PRO A 196 4.13 0.09 -17.32
CA PRO A 196 4.80 0.50 -18.57
C PRO A 196 6.06 -0.32 -18.89
N GLN A 197 6.18 -1.56 -18.40
CA GLN A 197 7.40 -2.37 -18.42
C GLN A 197 8.04 -2.48 -19.81
N THR A 198 7.30 -2.85 -20.83
CA THR A 198 7.86 -3.03 -22.18
C THR A 198 8.21 -1.69 -22.83
N LEU A 199 7.44 -0.66 -22.56
CA LEU A 199 7.63 0.67 -23.14
C LEU A 199 8.83 1.39 -22.55
N LYS A 200 9.06 1.28 -21.25
CA LYS A 200 10.25 1.87 -20.62
C LYS A 200 11.55 1.20 -21.08
N GLN A 201 11.54 -0.11 -21.35
CA GLN A 201 12.67 -0.80 -21.98
C GLN A 201 12.94 -0.29 -23.40
N LEU A 202 11.89 0.00 -24.18
CA LEU A 202 12.05 0.66 -25.50
C LEU A 202 12.64 2.06 -25.39
N LEU A 203 12.31 2.83 -24.34
CA LEU A 203 12.95 4.13 -24.08
C LEU A 203 14.45 3.98 -23.79
N MET A 204 14.87 2.92 -23.11
CA MET A 204 16.30 2.64 -22.90
C MET A 204 17.00 2.33 -24.25
N VAL A 205 16.38 1.49 -25.10
CA VAL A 205 16.89 1.24 -26.47
C VAL A 205 16.92 2.54 -27.29
N SER A 206 16.01 3.47 -27.02
CA SER A 206 15.94 4.78 -27.70
C SER A 206 16.95 5.80 -27.16
N GLY A 207 17.77 5.45 -26.17
CA GLY A 207 18.84 6.30 -25.64
C GLY A 207 18.38 7.38 -24.65
N PHE A 208 17.26 7.17 -23.95
CA PHE A 208 16.81 8.13 -22.91
C PHE A 208 17.61 8.04 -21.62
N ASP A 209 18.40 7.01 -21.43
CA ASP A 209 19.27 6.75 -20.29
C ASP A 209 18.57 6.69 -18.93
N ARG A 210 17.77 7.69 -18.56
CA ARG A 210 17.04 7.76 -17.29
C ARG A 210 15.61 8.24 -17.54
N TYR A 211 14.67 7.36 -17.31
CA TYR A 211 13.24 7.59 -17.48
C TYR A 211 12.50 7.45 -16.17
N PHE A 212 11.48 8.28 -15.96
CA PHE A 212 10.44 8.02 -14.98
C PHE A 212 9.06 8.44 -15.48
N GLN A 213 8.02 7.94 -14.80
CA GLN A 213 6.64 8.33 -15.00
C GLN A 213 5.83 8.11 -13.73
N ILE A 214 4.93 9.04 -13.41
CA ILE A 214 3.86 8.79 -12.44
C ILE A 214 2.73 8.08 -13.20
N ALA A 215 2.84 6.76 -13.33
CA ALA A 215 2.05 5.94 -14.24
C ALA A 215 0.76 5.43 -13.61
N LYS A 216 -0.34 5.48 -14.35
CA LYS A 216 -1.55 4.71 -14.05
C LYS A 216 -1.38 3.28 -14.52
N CYS A 217 -1.65 2.33 -13.61
CA CYS A 217 -1.59 0.90 -13.85
C CYS A 217 -2.92 0.25 -13.55
N PHE A 218 -3.24 -0.84 -14.26
CA PHE A 218 -4.53 -1.50 -14.22
C PHE A 218 -4.33 -3.01 -14.09
N ARG A 219 -4.95 -3.65 -13.09
CA ARG A 219 -4.87 -5.09 -12.88
C ARG A 219 -6.22 -5.63 -12.46
N ASP A 220 -6.73 -6.59 -13.21
CA ASP A 220 -7.97 -7.31 -12.86
C ASP A 220 -7.63 -8.49 -11.94
N GLU A 221 -7.51 -8.19 -10.65
CA GLU A 221 -7.16 -9.11 -9.57
C GLU A 221 -8.17 -9.00 -8.42
N ASP A 222 -8.11 -9.98 -7.52
CA ASP A 222 -8.88 -9.93 -6.28
C ASP A 222 -8.49 -8.71 -5.43
N LEU A 223 -9.50 -7.96 -5.01
CA LEU A 223 -9.32 -6.74 -4.26
C LEU A 223 -9.08 -7.01 -2.78
N ARG A 224 -8.17 -6.22 -2.19
CA ARG A 224 -7.82 -6.24 -0.77
C ARG A 224 -7.66 -4.80 -0.27
N ALA A 225 -7.40 -4.64 1.03
CA ALA A 225 -7.18 -3.31 1.62
C ALA A 225 -6.02 -2.54 0.98
N ASP A 226 -5.02 -3.25 0.46
CA ASP A 226 -3.81 -2.75 -0.19
C ASP A 226 -3.79 -2.91 -1.72
N ARG A 227 -4.94 -3.26 -2.34
CA ARG A 227 -5.07 -3.46 -3.80
C ARG A 227 -6.30 -2.75 -4.34
N GLN A 228 -6.13 -2.11 -5.49
CA GLN A 228 -7.17 -1.48 -6.30
C GLN A 228 -7.00 -1.92 -7.76
N PRO A 229 -8.09 -2.01 -8.55
CA PRO A 229 -8.01 -2.42 -9.96
C PRO A 229 -7.28 -1.38 -10.81
N GLU A 230 -7.28 -0.14 -10.38
CA GLU A 230 -6.45 0.94 -10.91
C GLU A 230 -5.64 1.60 -9.79
N PHE A 231 -4.35 1.76 -9.98
CA PHE A 231 -3.44 2.32 -8.99
C PHE A 231 -2.34 3.14 -9.67
N THR A 232 -1.49 3.78 -8.90
CA THR A 232 -0.43 4.64 -9.43
C THR A 232 0.93 4.12 -9.02
N GLN A 233 1.86 4.04 -9.97
CA GLN A 233 3.26 3.74 -9.73
C GLN A 233 4.14 4.96 -10.01
N ILE A 234 5.22 5.08 -9.24
CA ILE A 234 6.41 5.84 -9.63
C ILE A 234 7.28 4.85 -10.36
N ASP A 235 7.21 4.86 -11.68
CA ASP A 235 7.91 3.90 -12.54
C ASP A 235 9.19 4.53 -13.07
N CYS A 236 10.31 3.82 -12.96
CA CYS A 236 11.64 4.29 -13.34
C CYS A 236 12.41 3.22 -14.10
N GLU A 237 13.29 3.66 -15.02
CA GLU A 237 14.24 2.80 -15.72
C GLU A 237 15.54 3.57 -16.01
N MET A 238 16.68 2.88 -15.96
CA MET A 238 18.01 3.46 -16.16
C MET A 238 18.87 2.53 -17.03
N SER A 239 19.68 3.11 -17.92
CA SER A 239 20.66 2.42 -18.74
C SER A 239 22.06 2.47 -18.12
N PHE A 240 22.91 1.49 -18.49
CA PHE A 240 24.32 1.41 -18.11
C PHE A 240 24.54 1.40 -16.58
N VAL A 241 23.74 0.63 -15.87
CA VAL A 241 23.76 0.52 -14.41
C VAL A 241 23.83 -0.94 -13.96
N GLU A 242 24.40 -1.13 -12.78
CA GLU A 242 24.37 -2.37 -12.01
C GLU A 242 23.32 -2.30 -10.90
N GLN A 243 23.06 -3.42 -10.23
CA GLN A 243 22.06 -3.49 -9.16
C GLN A 243 22.28 -2.43 -8.07
N GLU A 244 23.52 -2.30 -7.58
CA GLU A 244 23.81 -1.39 -6.46
C GLU A 244 23.61 0.09 -6.83
N ASP A 245 23.83 0.48 -8.09
CA ASP A 245 23.55 1.83 -8.58
C ASP A 245 22.05 2.16 -8.43
N VAL A 246 21.19 1.19 -8.77
CA VAL A 246 19.74 1.33 -8.63
C VAL A 246 19.33 1.39 -7.16
N LEU A 247 19.84 0.45 -6.34
CA LEU A 247 19.51 0.39 -4.92
C LEU A 247 19.90 1.70 -4.21
N GLN A 248 21.11 2.20 -4.47
CA GLN A 248 21.60 3.43 -3.84
C GLN A 248 20.78 4.65 -4.24
N LEU A 249 20.46 4.81 -5.53
CA LEU A 249 19.67 5.95 -6.01
C LEU A 249 18.28 5.99 -5.34
N PHE A 250 17.60 4.85 -5.30
CA PHE A 250 16.25 4.79 -4.75
C PHE A 250 16.22 4.74 -3.21
N GLU A 251 17.29 4.26 -2.59
CA GLU A 251 17.53 4.46 -1.15
C GLU A 251 17.64 5.95 -0.82
N ASP A 252 18.42 6.71 -1.58
CA ASP A 252 18.56 8.15 -1.41
C ASP A 252 17.23 8.89 -1.61
N MET A 253 16.43 8.48 -2.60
CA MET A 253 15.07 9.01 -2.82
C MET A 253 14.17 8.71 -1.62
N ALA A 254 14.15 7.49 -1.13
CA ALA A 254 13.35 7.11 0.03
C ALA A 254 13.78 7.91 1.27
N ARG A 255 15.07 7.98 1.56
CA ARG A 255 15.61 8.76 2.69
C ARG A 255 15.24 10.23 2.61
N HIS A 256 15.31 10.81 1.40
CA HIS A 256 14.86 12.18 1.17
C HIS A 256 13.37 12.36 1.49
N LEU A 257 12.52 11.45 1.02
CA LEU A 257 11.07 11.50 1.30
C LEU A 257 10.75 11.35 2.78
N PHE A 258 11.37 10.39 3.49
CA PHE A 258 11.15 10.22 4.93
C PHE A 258 11.57 11.46 5.72
N LYS A 259 12.70 12.08 5.35
CA LYS A 259 13.16 13.31 5.97
C LYS A 259 12.20 14.49 5.74
N GLU A 260 11.81 14.75 4.47
CA GLU A 260 10.99 15.92 4.10
C GLU A 260 9.52 15.79 4.54
N VAL A 261 9.01 14.56 4.64
CA VAL A 261 7.59 14.30 4.93
C VAL A 261 7.36 14.00 6.41
N ARG A 262 8.25 13.19 7.02
CA ARG A 262 8.10 12.69 8.40
C ARG A 262 9.13 13.26 9.36
N GLY A 263 10.16 13.95 8.88
CA GLY A 263 11.28 14.38 9.71
C GLY A 263 12.15 13.24 10.23
N VAL A 264 12.06 12.06 9.60
CA VAL A 264 12.77 10.83 10.02
C VAL A 264 14.02 10.66 9.14
N GLU A 265 15.18 10.51 9.76
CA GLU A 265 16.41 10.14 9.07
C GLU A 265 16.59 8.62 9.12
N LEU A 266 16.42 7.96 7.98
CA LEU A 266 16.66 6.53 7.86
C LEU A 266 18.17 6.26 7.87
N PRO A 267 18.63 5.21 8.60
CA PRO A 267 20.01 4.72 8.47
C PRO A 267 20.25 4.12 7.08
N PRO A 268 21.49 3.79 6.71
CA PRO A 268 21.77 2.96 5.54
C PRO A 268 20.99 1.64 5.62
N LEU A 269 20.33 1.27 4.51
CA LEU A 269 19.44 0.12 4.51
C LEU A 269 20.24 -1.17 4.34
N GLN A 270 19.90 -2.19 5.12
CA GLN A 270 20.50 -3.52 4.94
C GLN A 270 20.00 -4.19 3.66
N ARG A 271 20.84 -5.02 3.05
CA ARG A 271 20.48 -5.94 1.99
C ARG A 271 20.30 -7.32 2.64
N MET A 272 19.13 -7.92 2.46
CA MET A 272 18.80 -9.27 2.95
C MET A 272 18.40 -10.11 1.75
N THR A 273 18.96 -11.32 1.62
CA THR A 273 18.54 -12.21 0.54
C THR A 273 17.15 -12.76 0.79
N TRP A 274 16.42 -13.07 -0.28
CA TRP A 274 15.11 -13.70 -0.20
C TRP A 274 15.15 -14.98 0.66
N HIS A 275 16.17 -15.82 0.48
CA HIS A 275 16.34 -17.03 1.28
C HIS A 275 16.51 -16.76 2.77
N GLU A 276 17.26 -15.72 3.12
CA GLU A 276 17.42 -15.30 4.51
C GLU A 276 16.11 -14.77 5.09
N ALA A 277 15.39 -13.93 4.36
CA ALA A 277 14.10 -13.40 4.76
C ALA A 277 13.06 -14.51 5.00
N MET A 278 12.99 -15.47 4.08
CA MET A 278 12.10 -16.63 4.22
C MET A 278 12.49 -17.54 5.38
N ARG A 279 13.78 -17.75 5.61
CA ARG A 279 14.29 -18.58 6.72
C ARG A 279 14.03 -17.94 8.08
N ARG A 280 14.30 -16.63 8.22
CA ARG A 280 14.21 -15.91 9.50
C ARG A 280 12.80 -15.44 9.82
N PHE A 281 11.99 -15.10 8.83
CA PHE A 281 10.72 -14.40 9.01
C PHE A 281 9.55 -15.03 8.24
N GLY A 282 9.80 -15.96 7.31
CA GLY A 282 8.75 -16.60 6.50
C GLY A 282 8.04 -15.66 5.53
N SER A 283 8.69 -14.58 5.14
CA SER A 283 8.13 -13.56 4.26
C SER A 283 9.25 -12.88 3.47
N ASP A 284 8.98 -12.57 2.21
CA ASP A 284 9.78 -11.72 1.33
C ASP A 284 9.69 -10.21 1.69
N LYS A 285 8.83 -9.86 2.64
CA LYS A 285 8.63 -8.50 3.17
C LYS A 285 8.56 -8.53 4.70
N PRO A 286 9.67 -8.84 5.38
CA PRO A 286 9.67 -8.97 6.83
C PRO A 286 9.46 -7.63 7.53
N ASP A 287 8.70 -7.64 8.63
CA ASP A 287 8.60 -6.52 9.55
C ASP A 287 9.74 -6.63 10.57
N LEU A 288 10.69 -5.71 10.50
CA LEU A 288 11.89 -5.71 11.35
C LEU A 288 11.79 -4.75 12.54
N ARG A 289 10.62 -4.17 12.83
CA ARG A 289 10.42 -3.31 14.00
C ARG A 289 10.57 -4.06 15.32
N PHE A 290 10.51 -5.37 15.30
CA PHE A 290 10.63 -6.24 16.47
C PHE A 290 11.32 -7.56 16.13
N GLY A 291 11.83 -8.25 17.14
CA GLY A 291 12.50 -9.54 17.04
C GLY A 291 11.55 -10.71 16.75
N MET A 292 11.61 -11.76 17.57
CA MET A 292 10.87 -13.03 17.39
C MET A 292 11.20 -13.71 16.06
N GLU A 293 12.48 -13.76 15.70
CA GLU A 293 12.95 -14.51 14.53
C GLU A 293 12.65 -16.01 14.69
N PHE A 294 12.51 -16.70 13.57
CA PHE A 294 12.24 -18.13 13.58
C PHE A 294 13.47 -18.92 14.01
N VAL A 295 13.21 -19.91 14.82
CA VAL A 295 14.18 -20.94 15.17
C VAL A 295 13.68 -22.28 14.65
N GLU A 296 14.49 -22.94 13.83
CA GLU A 296 14.23 -24.30 13.41
C GLU A 296 14.52 -25.27 14.57
N LEU A 297 13.56 -26.12 14.87
CA LEU A 297 13.57 -27.01 16.04
C LEU A 297 13.54 -28.50 15.63
N MET A 298 13.93 -28.82 14.39
CA MET A 298 13.98 -30.20 13.91
C MET A 298 14.88 -31.08 14.76
N ASP A 299 16.12 -30.63 15.02
CA ASP A 299 17.11 -31.41 15.79
C ASP A 299 16.73 -31.60 17.26
N GLN A 300 15.96 -30.64 17.82
CA GLN A 300 15.53 -30.67 19.21
C GLN A 300 14.31 -31.57 19.44
N LEU A 301 13.38 -31.63 18.45
CA LEU A 301 12.05 -32.18 18.69
C LEU A 301 11.72 -33.41 17.84
N LYS A 302 12.20 -33.54 16.59
CA LYS A 302 11.91 -34.68 15.74
C LYS A 302 12.70 -35.92 16.21
N GLY A 303 12.00 -37.01 16.51
CA GLY A 303 12.61 -38.27 16.94
C GLY A 303 13.19 -38.27 18.37
N THR A 304 13.05 -37.17 19.13
CA THR A 304 13.54 -37.07 20.52
C THR A 304 12.47 -37.35 21.57
N GLY A 305 11.22 -37.50 21.14
CA GLY A 305 10.07 -37.82 21.96
C GLY A 305 9.05 -38.69 21.22
N THR A 306 7.90 -38.91 21.82
CA THR A 306 6.85 -39.80 21.29
C THR A 306 5.68 -39.05 20.66
N PHE A 307 5.81 -37.75 20.39
CA PHE A 307 4.75 -36.94 19.78
C PHE A 307 4.68 -37.17 18.27
N PRO A 308 3.62 -37.86 17.74
CA PRO A 308 3.58 -38.29 16.34
C PRO A 308 3.63 -37.13 15.36
N VAL A 309 2.94 -36.02 15.67
CA VAL A 309 2.84 -34.84 14.78
C VAL A 309 4.21 -34.26 14.47
N PHE A 310 5.14 -34.24 15.43
CA PHE A 310 6.50 -33.74 15.20
C PHE A 310 7.39 -34.79 14.54
N ASN A 311 7.18 -36.06 14.86
CA ASN A 311 7.96 -37.15 14.26
C ASN A 311 7.66 -37.31 12.76
N ASP A 312 6.44 -37.02 12.32
CA ASP A 312 6.02 -37.10 10.93
C ASP A 312 6.28 -35.79 10.14
N ALA A 313 6.56 -34.67 10.83
CA ALA A 313 6.75 -33.38 10.20
C ALA A 313 8.04 -33.28 9.39
N ASN A 314 8.01 -32.56 8.26
CA ASN A 314 9.19 -32.20 7.48
C ASN A 314 9.80 -30.84 7.89
N TYR A 315 9.06 -30.07 8.69
CA TYR A 315 9.54 -28.83 9.27
C TYR A 315 8.88 -28.57 10.64
N ILE A 316 9.69 -28.19 11.61
CA ILE A 316 9.27 -27.74 12.94
C ILE A 316 9.99 -26.42 13.20
N GLY A 317 9.24 -25.35 13.39
CA GLY A 317 9.79 -24.01 13.66
C GLY A 317 9.04 -23.33 14.79
N GLY A 318 9.72 -22.46 15.51
CA GLY A 318 9.15 -21.72 16.61
C GLY A 318 9.60 -20.27 16.66
N ILE A 319 8.88 -19.48 17.46
CA ILE A 319 9.23 -18.12 17.86
C ILE A 319 9.29 -18.04 19.38
N CYS A 320 10.27 -17.29 19.91
CA CYS A 320 10.34 -16.95 21.32
C CYS A 320 9.64 -15.59 21.55
N VAL A 321 8.64 -15.58 22.42
CA VAL A 321 7.85 -14.39 22.79
C VAL A 321 8.25 -13.96 24.18
N PRO A 322 9.03 -12.89 24.34
CA PRO A 322 9.55 -12.46 25.63
C PRO A 322 8.46 -12.07 26.63
N GLY A 323 8.61 -12.47 27.89
CA GLY A 323 7.75 -12.07 29.00
C GLY A 323 6.32 -12.64 28.96
N CYS A 324 6.02 -13.62 28.11
CA CYS A 324 4.66 -14.13 27.90
C CYS A 324 4.40 -15.52 28.50
N ALA A 325 5.27 -16.04 29.37
CA ALA A 325 5.01 -17.30 30.08
C ALA A 325 3.73 -17.27 30.95
N ASN A 326 3.32 -16.07 31.39
CA ASN A 326 2.12 -15.83 32.18
C ASN A 326 0.80 -15.90 31.38
N TYR A 327 0.83 -16.09 30.06
CA TYR A 327 -0.39 -16.20 29.24
C TYR A 327 -1.33 -17.24 29.82
N SER A 328 -2.59 -16.85 30.02
CA SER A 328 -3.65 -17.73 30.52
C SER A 328 -3.98 -18.81 29.48
N ARG A 329 -4.64 -19.87 29.93
CA ARG A 329 -5.14 -20.92 29.03
C ARG A 329 -6.04 -20.35 27.93
N LYS A 330 -6.91 -19.39 28.28
CA LYS A 330 -7.80 -18.72 27.32
C LYS A 330 -7.01 -18.03 26.21
N GLN A 331 -5.96 -17.27 26.52
CA GLN A 331 -5.13 -16.61 25.53
C GLN A 331 -4.40 -17.59 24.61
N LEU A 332 -3.94 -18.73 25.15
CA LEU A 332 -3.31 -19.79 24.36
C LEU A 332 -4.30 -20.53 23.47
N ASP A 333 -5.52 -20.75 23.97
CA ASP A 333 -6.60 -21.34 23.18
C ASP A 333 -7.02 -20.39 22.03
N GLU A 334 -7.10 -19.08 22.29
CA GLU A 334 -7.35 -18.05 21.25
C GLU A 334 -6.26 -18.05 20.17
N LEU A 335 -4.99 -18.17 20.52
CA LEU A 335 -3.89 -18.29 19.55
C LEU A 335 -3.98 -19.59 18.75
N THR A 336 -4.38 -20.69 19.41
CA THR A 336 -4.57 -21.98 18.73
C THR A 336 -5.69 -21.89 17.70
N GLU A 337 -6.81 -21.26 18.04
CA GLU A 337 -7.90 -21.03 17.10
C GLU A 337 -7.51 -20.03 15.98
N PHE A 338 -6.72 -19.02 16.31
CA PHE A 338 -6.19 -18.08 15.30
C PHE A 338 -5.39 -18.81 14.21
N VAL A 339 -4.43 -19.67 14.58
CA VAL A 339 -3.59 -20.36 13.59
C VAL A 339 -4.35 -21.42 12.78
N LYS A 340 -5.48 -21.91 13.30
CA LYS A 340 -6.35 -22.88 12.57
C LYS A 340 -7.28 -22.22 11.56
N ARG A 341 -7.46 -20.89 11.60
CA ARG A 341 -8.32 -20.20 10.63
C ARG A 341 -7.89 -20.54 9.20
N PRO A 342 -8.83 -20.66 8.24
CA PRO A 342 -8.51 -21.00 6.85
C PRO A 342 -7.42 -20.12 6.22
N GLN A 343 -7.38 -18.85 6.62
CA GLN A 343 -6.40 -17.87 6.13
C GLN A 343 -4.96 -18.16 6.59
N VAL A 344 -4.79 -18.84 7.73
CA VAL A 344 -3.50 -19.28 8.26
C VAL A 344 -3.25 -20.73 7.91
N GLY A 345 -4.23 -21.61 8.18
CA GLY A 345 -4.27 -23.00 7.76
C GLY A 345 -3.30 -23.94 8.48
N ALA A 346 -2.86 -23.60 9.71
CA ALA A 346 -2.06 -24.50 10.53
C ALA A 346 -2.95 -25.57 11.18
N LYS A 347 -2.42 -26.79 11.35
CA LYS A 347 -3.16 -27.91 11.96
C LYS A 347 -3.35 -27.75 13.49
N GLY A 348 -2.47 -26.97 14.14
CA GLY A 348 -2.49 -26.72 15.58
C GLY A 348 -1.31 -25.87 16.02
N LEU A 349 -1.28 -25.54 17.30
CA LEU A 349 -0.22 -24.75 17.94
C LEU A 349 0.31 -25.52 19.16
N VAL A 350 1.62 -25.67 19.25
CA VAL A 350 2.28 -26.12 20.46
C VAL A 350 2.90 -24.92 21.17
N TYR A 351 2.76 -24.86 22.47
CA TYR A 351 3.40 -23.84 23.30
C TYR A 351 4.29 -24.46 24.37
N VAL A 352 5.34 -23.74 24.73
CA VAL A 352 6.24 -24.06 25.85
C VAL A 352 6.41 -22.81 26.67
N LYS A 353 6.05 -22.86 27.95
CA LYS A 353 6.26 -21.80 28.94
C LYS A 353 7.51 -22.10 29.75
N PHE A 354 8.44 -21.17 29.78
CA PHE A 354 9.56 -21.16 30.70
C PHE A 354 9.21 -20.20 31.83
N ASN A 355 8.61 -20.75 32.90
CA ASN A 355 8.11 -19.91 33.99
C ASN A 355 9.25 -19.25 34.78
N GLU A 356 8.95 -18.13 35.46
CA GLU A 356 9.93 -17.38 36.27
C GLU A 356 10.54 -18.20 37.42
N ASP A 357 9.83 -19.22 37.91
CA ASP A 357 10.31 -20.15 38.95
C ASP A 357 11.22 -21.27 38.42
N GLY A 358 11.58 -21.22 37.14
CA GLY A 358 12.38 -22.22 36.43
C GLY A 358 11.62 -23.48 36.03
N THR A 359 10.33 -23.56 36.29
CA THR A 359 9.52 -24.70 35.81
C THR A 359 9.17 -24.54 34.36
N VAL A 360 9.03 -25.66 33.63
CA VAL A 360 8.63 -25.70 32.23
C VAL A 360 7.24 -26.33 32.14
N LYS A 361 6.38 -25.72 31.31
CA LYS A 361 5.05 -26.26 31.01
C LYS A 361 4.74 -26.18 29.52
N SER A 362 4.36 -27.30 28.93
CA SER A 362 3.99 -27.38 27.51
C SER A 362 2.61 -28.02 27.32
N SER A 363 1.98 -27.74 26.18
CA SER A 363 0.77 -28.44 25.74
C SER A 363 0.99 -29.95 25.46
N ILE A 364 2.26 -30.35 25.34
CA ILE A 364 2.68 -31.73 24.98
C ILE A 364 3.72 -32.29 25.97
N ASP A 365 3.71 -31.86 27.24
CA ASP A 365 4.66 -32.27 28.29
C ASP A 365 4.86 -33.79 28.38
N LYS A 366 3.77 -34.55 28.27
CA LYS A 366 3.79 -36.03 28.42
C LYS A 366 4.60 -36.77 27.36
N PHE A 367 4.99 -36.08 26.28
CA PHE A 367 5.69 -36.70 25.16
C PHE A 367 7.20 -36.42 25.15
N TYR A 368 7.67 -35.49 25.99
CA TYR A 368 9.07 -35.03 26.01
C TYR A 368 9.61 -34.95 27.42
N THR A 369 10.93 -35.14 27.56
CA THR A 369 11.60 -35.03 28.83
C THR A 369 12.06 -33.60 29.11
N PRO A 370 12.37 -33.26 30.41
CA PRO A 370 12.90 -31.93 30.76
C PRO A 370 14.18 -31.54 30.01
N GLU A 371 15.03 -32.51 29.67
CA GLU A 371 16.28 -32.30 28.91
C GLU A 371 16.00 -31.83 27.49
N VAL A 372 14.93 -32.28 26.86
CA VAL A 372 14.52 -31.82 25.52
C VAL A 372 14.06 -30.37 25.60
N TRP A 373 13.27 -30.00 26.61
CA TRP A 373 12.86 -28.61 26.80
C TRP A 373 14.04 -27.67 27.11
N ALA A 374 15.07 -28.15 27.82
CA ALA A 374 16.30 -27.39 28.03
C ALA A 374 17.01 -27.10 26.69
N LYS A 375 17.08 -28.07 25.78
CA LYS A 375 17.63 -27.86 24.41
C LYS A 375 16.77 -26.88 23.60
N VAL A 376 15.46 -26.93 23.71
CA VAL A 376 14.55 -25.96 23.07
C VAL A 376 14.78 -24.56 23.62
N LYS A 377 14.95 -24.42 24.94
CA LYS A 377 15.27 -23.15 25.60
C LYS A 377 16.57 -22.55 25.08
N GLU A 378 17.63 -23.37 24.99
CA GLU A 378 18.93 -22.98 24.47
C GLU A 378 18.82 -22.55 22.98
N ALA A 379 18.22 -23.38 22.13
CA ALA A 379 18.08 -23.11 20.71
C ALA A 379 17.28 -21.83 20.41
N THR A 380 16.21 -21.56 21.19
CA THR A 380 15.36 -20.38 21.02
C THR A 380 15.89 -19.13 21.73
N GLY A 381 16.93 -19.27 22.55
CA GLY A 381 17.43 -18.19 23.41
C GLY A 381 16.43 -17.73 24.47
N ALA A 382 15.41 -18.56 24.76
CA ALA A 382 14.35 -18.22 25.72
C ALA A 382 14.90 -18.12 27.16
N LYS A 383 14.36 -17.18 27.90
CA LYS A 383 14.66 -16.95 29.32
C LYS A 383 13.48 -17.38 30.18
N ASP A 384 13.71 -17.44 31.51
CA ASP A 384 12.61 -17.60 32.42
C ASP A 384 11.66 -16.39 32.31
N GLY A 385 10.37 -16.65 32.22
CA GLY A 385 9.34 -15.68 31.89
C GLY A 385 8.89 -15.70 30.42
N ASP A 386 9.59 -16.41 29.51
CA ASP A 386 9.29 -16.41 28.08
C ASP A 386 8.35 -17.54 27.66
N LEU A 387 7.67 -17.30 26.54
CA LEU A 387 6.77 -18.24 25.87
C LEU A 387 7.35 -18.60 24.50
N VAL A 388 7.50 -19.89 24.21
CA VAL A 388 7.85 -20.38 22.87
C VAL A 388 6.60 -20.95 22.21
N LEU A 389 6.31 -20.48 21.00
CA LEU A 389 5.20 -20.92 20.14
C LEU A 389 5.77 -21.70 18.95
N ILE A 390 5.24 -22.90 18.70
CA ILE A 390 5.81 -23.83 17.73
C ILE A 390 4.72 -24.30 16.75
N LEU A 391 5.04 -24.24 15.45
CA LEU A 391 4.26 -24.84 14.38
C LEU A 391 5.06 -25.92 13.68
N SER A 392 4.36 -26.87 13.07
CA SER A 392 4.97 -27.95 12.29
C SER A 392 4.12 -28.29 11.06
N GLY A 393 4.74 -28.82 10.04
CA GLY A 393 4.04 -29.21 8.81
C GLY A 393 4.91 -30.01 7.84
N ASP A 394 4.28 -30.45 6.76
CA ASP A 394 4.89 -31.27 5.72
C ASP A 394 5.68 -30.43 4.68
N ASN A 395 5.36 -29.13 4.57
CA ASN A 395 6.03 -28.21 3.68
C ASN A 395 6.63 -27.04 4.50
N ALA A 396 7.95 -26.89 4.42
CA ALA A 396 8.71 -25.91 5.19
C ALA A 396 8.28 -24.48 4.88
N ASN A 397 8.15 -24.10 3.60
CA ASN A 397 7.77 -22.74 3.21
C ASN A 397 6.35 -22.38 3.65
N LYS A 398 5.40 -23.31 3.47
CA LYS A 398 4.03 -23.12 3.96
C LYS A 398 3.99 -22.92 5.47
N THR A 399 4.75 -23.73 6.23
CA THR A 399 4.79 -23.63 7.69
C THR A 399 5.48 -22.33 8.14
N ARG A 400 6.52 -21.85 7.45
CA ARG A 400 7.15 -20.56 7.70
C ARG A 400 6.20 -19.38 7.47
N ILE A 401 5.37 -19.42 6.41
CA ILE A 401 4.35 -18.41 6.15
C ILE A 401 3.30 -18.39 7.27
N GLN A 402 2.86 -19.56 7.75
CA GLN A 402 1.96 -19.68 8.90
C GLN A 402 2.58 -19.09 10.17
N LEU A 403 3.85 -19.39 10.40
CA LEU A 403 4.61 -18.88 11.54
C LEU A 403 4.83 -17.37 11.45
N CYS A 404 5.01 -16.81 10.24
CA CYS A 404 5.05 -15.37 10.00
C CYS A 404 3.74 -14.71 10.42
N THR A 405 2.60 -15.28 10.05
CA THR A 405 1.29 -14.75 10.45
C THR A 405 1.12 -14.76 11.97
N LEU A 406 1.56 -15.81 12.65
CA LEU A 406 1.57 -15.89 14.11
C LEU A 406 2.52 -14.85 14.74
N ARG A 407 3.71 -14.65 14.16
CA ARG A 407 4.68 -13.64 14.60
C ARG A 407 4.10 -12.22 14.55
N LEU A 408 3.42 -11.89 13.43
CA LEU A 408 2.78 -10.58 13.25
C LEU A 408 1.62 -10.39 14.24
N GLU A 409 0.80 -11.41 14.48
CA GLU A 409 -0.26 -11.39 15.49
C GLU A 409 0.30 -11.12 16.89
N MET A 410 1.42 -11.76 17.24
CA MET A 410 2.08 -11.50 18.52
C MET A 410 2.67 -10.09 18.60
N GLY A 411 3.21 -9.58 17.49
CA GLY A 411 3.67 -8.20 17.38
C GLY A 411 2.56 -7.18 17.64
N ASP A 412 1.36 -7.44 17.09
CA ASP A 412 0.18 -6.59 17.30
C ASP A 412 -0.34 -6.67 18.74
N ARG A 413 -0.48 -7.87 19.31
CA ARG A 413 -0.91 -8.06 20.72
C ARG A 413 0.00 -7.39 21.72
N LEU A 414 1.28 -7.31 21.43
CA LEU A 414 2.30 -6.71 22.30
C LEU A 414 2.57 -5.23 21.98
N GLY A 415 1.88 -4.64 20.98
CA GLY A 415 2.07 -3.24 20.59
C GLY A 415 3.45 -2.94 19.99
N LEU A 416 4.12 -3.91 19.40
CA LEU A 416 5.49 -3.78 18.87
C LEU A 416 5.55 -3.21 17.46
N ARG A 417 4.40 -3.06 16.81
CA ARG A 417 4.28 -2.58 15.42
C ARG A 417 3.86 -1.12 15.36
N ASP A 418 4.63 -0.27 16.04
CA ASP A 418 4.40 1.19 16.03
C ASP A 418 4.44 1.72 14.59
N LYS A 419 3.39 2.45 14.19
CA LYS A 419 3.23 3.03 12.85
C LYS A 419 4.17 4.22 12.61
N ASP A 420 4.66 4.87 13.65
CA ASP A 420 5.59 5.99 13.57
C ASP A 420 7.08 5.56 13.61
N ASN A 421 7.34 4.27 13.85
CA ASN A 421 8.67 3.68 13.76
C ASN A 421 8.85 3.04 12.37
N PHE A 422 9.80 3.55 11.58
CA PHE A 422 10.05 3.08 10.20
C PHE A 422 11.35 2.30 10.13
N VAL A 423 11.25 1.03 9.76
CA VAL A 423 12.41 0.16 9.50
C VAL A 423 12.31 -0.35 8.06
N CYS A 424 13.23 0.12 7.24
CA CYS A 424 13.29 -0.21 5.81
C CYS A 424 14.50 -1.11 5.50
N LEU A 425 14.36 -1.93 4.46
CA LEU A 425 15.43 -2.80 3.96
C LEU A 425 15.22 -3.09 2.47
N TRP A 426 16.26 -3.63 1.84
CA TRP A 426 16.18 -4.25 0.52
C TRP A 426 16.15 -5.77 0.66
N ILE A 427 15.21 -6.41 -0.03
CA ILE A 427 15.25 -7.85 -0.28
C ILE A 427 15.84 -8.06 -1.66
N VAL A 428 16.81 -8.95 -1.77
CA VAL A 428 17.58 -9.23 -3.02
C VAL A 428 17.65 -10.73 -3.27
N ASP A 429 18.19 -11.14 -4.42
CA ASP A 429 18.42 -12.53 -4.78
C ASP A 429 17.15 -13.39 -4.72
N PHE A 430 16.08 -12.90 -5.32
CA PHE A 430 14.83 -13.66 -5.46
C PHE A 430 15.03 -14.93 -6.30
N PRO A 431 14.21 -15.98 -6.14
CA PRO A 431 14.15 -17.05 -7.14
C PRO A 431 13.73 -16.46 -8.49
N LEU A 432 14.38 -16.89 -9.57
CA LEU A 432 14.04 -16.45 -10.92
C LEU A 432 12.72 -17.06 -11.39
N PHE A 433 12.47 -18.29 -10.98
CA PHE A 433 11.29 -19.08 -11.32
C PHE A 433 10.61 -19.62 -10.09
N GLU A 434 9.30 -19.81 -10.20
CA GLU A 434 8.47 -20.55 -9.26
C GLU A 434 7.67 -21.62 -9.99
N TRP A 435 7.37 -22.72 -9.30
CA TRP A 435 6.54 -23.78 -9.85
C TRP A 435 5.07 -23.45 -9.68
N SER A 436 4.32 -23.48 -10.77
CA SER A 436 2.86 -23.35 -10.73
C SER A 436 2.21 -24.73 -10.74
N ASP A 437 1.51 -25.07 -9.65
CA ASP A 437 0.71 -26.30 -9.57
C ASP A 437 -0.49 -26.27 -10.51
N GLU A 438 -1.02 -25.09 -10.81
CA GLU A 438 -2.15 -24.89 -11.72
C GLU A 438 -1.72 -25.11 -13.18
N GLU A 439 -0.63 -24.46 -13.58
CA GLU A 439 -0.09 -24.51 -14.95
C GLU A 439 0.83 -25.71 -15.20
N GLN A 440 1.25 -26.44 -14.14
CA GLN A 440 2.17 -27.57 -14.17
C GLN A 440 3.49 -27.26 -14.90
N ARG A 441 4.02 -26.05 -14.67
CA ARG A 441 5.27 -25.55 -15.28
C ARG A 441 5.94 -24.49 -14.43
N LEU A 442 7.18 -24.16 -14.78
CA LEU A 442 7.88 -23.00 -14.22
C LEU A 442 7.26 -21.71 -14.74
N MET A 443 7.05 -20.77 -13.85
CA MET A 443 6.63 -19.40 -14.12
C MET A 443 7.74 -18.43 -13.69
N ALA A 444 7.82 -17.27 -14.32
CA ALA A 444 8.72 -16.23 -13.84
C ALA A 444 8.16 -15.63 -12.54
N THR A 445 9.01 -15.51 -11.51
CA THR A 445 8.61 -14.91 -10.22
C THR A 445 8.21 -13.45 -10.38
N HIS A 446 8.88 -12.70 -11.26
CA HIS A 446 8.58 -11.31 -11.57
C HIS A 446 8.03 -11.17 -13.00
N HIS A 447 8.90 -11.16 -14.00
CA HIS A 447 8.51 -11.08 -15.41
C HIS A 447 9.59 -11.73 -16.30
N PRO A 448 9.27 -12.11 -17.57
CA PRO A 448 10.19 -12.85 -18.44
C PRO A 448 11.49 -12.12 -18.81
N PHE A 449 11.56 -10.82 -18.55
CA PHE A 449 12.72 -9.98 -18.90
C PHE A 449 13.72 -9.80 -17.74
N THR A 450 13.46 -10.44 -16.60
CA THR A 450 14.33 -10.37 -15.41
C THR A 450 15.63 -11.09 -15.65
N MET A 451 16.76 -10.41 -15.38
CA MET A 451 18.11 -10.96 -15.53
C MET A 451 18.36 -12.07 -14.49
N PRO A 452 18.76 -13.28 -14.89
CA PRO A 452 19.30 -14.28 -13.97
C PRO A 452 20.59 -13.77 -13.33
N ASN A 453 20.88 -14.18 -12.10
CA ASN A 453 22.18 -13.92 -11.50
C ASN A 453 23.28 -14.50 -12.40
N PRO A 454 24.31 -13.74 -12.78
CA PRO A 454 25.37 -14.20 -13.69
C PRO A 454 26.04 -15.50 -13.25
N ASP A 455 26.24 -15.73 -11.96
CA ASP A 455 26.85 -16.94 -11.41
C ASP A 455 25.96 -18.18 -11.60
N ASP A 456 24.66 -17.98 -11.74
CA ASP A 456 23.66 -19.04 -11.83
C ASP A 456 23.26 -19.37 -13.29
N ILE A 457 23.72 -18.60 -14.28
CA ILE A 457 23.37 -18.82 -15.72
C ILE A 457 23.61 -20.28 -16.16
N PRO A 458 24.70 -20.95 -15.76
CA PRO A 458 24.91 -22.38 -16.11
C PRO A 458 23.81 -23.32 -15.58
N LEU A 459 23.12 -22.94 -14.50
CA LEU A 459 22.03 -23.73 -13.91
C LEU A 459 20.74 -23.68 -14.73
N LEU A 460 20.60 -22.74 -15.65
CA LEU A 460 19.40 -22.64 -16.54
C LEU A 460 19.21 -23.96 -17.36
N ASP A 461 20.26 -24.70 -17.63
CA ASP A 461 20.22 -25.96 -18.38
C ASP A 461 19.99 -27.19 -17.51
N THR A 462 20.30 -27.14 -16.22
CA THR A 462 20.38 -28.31 -15.34
C THR A 462 19.44 -28.27 -14.15
N ALA A 463 19.21 -27.10 -13.58
CA ALA A 463 18.40 -26.90 -12.39
C ALA A 463 17.80 -25.47 -12.37
N PRO A 464 16.93 -25.13 -13.34
CA PRO A 464 16.41 -23.77 -13.49
C PRO A 464 15.65 -23.27 -12.23
N GLU A 465 15.05 -24.18 -11.46
CA GLU A 465 14.37 -23.87 -10.20
C GLU A 465 15.29 -23.33 -9.09
N LYS A 466 16.62 -23.42 -9.26
CA LYS A 466 17.63 -22.93 -8.30
C LYS A 466 18.25 -21.60 -8.71
N VAL A 467 17.93 -21.12 -9.90
CA VAL A 467 18.50 -19.88 -10.43
C VAL A 467 17.94 -18.69 -9.68
N ARG A 468 18.82 -17.82 -9.19
CA ARG A 468 18.46 -16.55 -8.57
C ARG A 468 18.27 -15.48 -9.65
N ALA A 469 17.38 -14.55 -9.38
CA ALA A 469 17.17 -13.34 -10.17
C ALA A 469 18.01 -12.18 -9.61
N VAL A 470 18.49 -11.30 -10.47
CA VAL A 470 18.96 -9.98 -10.07
C VAL A 470 17.73 -9.07 -9.93
N ALA A 471 16.94 -9.35 -8.89
CA ALA A 471 15.72 -8.64 -8.55
C ALA A 471 15.79 -8.16 -7.11
N TYR A 472 15.09 -7.09 -6.82
CA TYR A 472 15.14 -6.41 -5.54
C TYR A 472 13.83 -5.73 -5.21
N ASP A 473 13.41 -5.81 -3.93
CA ASP A 473 12.25 -5.12 -3.39
C ASP A 473 12.65 -4.19 -2.24
N PHE A 474 12.10 -2.97 -2.27
CA PHE A 474 12.14 -2.04 -1.15
C PHE A 474 11.00 -2.37 -0.19
N VAL A 475 11.36 -2.80 1.00
CA VAL A 475 10.42 -3.19 2.04
C VAL A 475 10.50 -2.21 3.21
N CYS A 476 9.35 -1.78 3.72
CA CYS A 476 9.26 -0.97 4.93
C CYS A 476 8.12 -1.49 5.83
N ASN A 477 8.44 -1.78 7.10
CA ASN A 477 7.46 -2.19 8.10
C ASN A 477 6.59 -3.40 7.71
N GLY A 478 7.15 -4.36 6.99
CA GLY A 478 6.41 -5.53 6.52
C GLY A 478 5.58 -5.30 5.25
N VAL A 479 5.80 -4.18 4.57
CA VAL A 479 5.13 -3.80 3.32
C VAL A 479 6.16 -3.65 2.21
N GLU A 480 5.96 -4.35 1.11
CA GLU A 480 6.65 -4.09 -0.15
C GLU A 480 6.13 -2.78 -0.74
N VAL A 481 6.98 -1.78 -0.76
CA VAL A 481 6.64 -0.44 -1.27
C VAL A 481 6.96 -0.30 -2.75
N GLY A 482 7.99 -1.00 -3.20
CA GLY A 482 8.40 -1.02 -4.60
C GLY A 482 9.34 -2.16 -4.88
N GLY A 483 9.44 -2.54 -6.15
CA GLY A 483 10.31 -3.61 -6.60
C GLY A 483 10.77 -3.42 -8.03
N GLY A 484 11.83 -4.13 -8.39
CA GLY A 484 12.44 -4.07 -9.70
C GLY A 484 13.48 -5.12 -9.95
N SER A 485 14.16 -5.01 -11.08
CA SER A 485 15.23 -5.95 -11.45
C SER A 485 16.18 -5.33 -12.49
N LEU A 486 17.32 -5.99 -12.67
CA LEU A 486 18.07 -5.86 -13.92
C LEU A 486 17.31 -6.58 -15.04
N ARG A 487 17.48 -6.09 -16.27
CA ARG A 487 16.80 -6.66 -17.44
C ARG A 487 17.77 -7.43 -18.31
N ILE A 488 17.26 -8.50 -18.92
CA ILE A 488 17.99 -9.19 -19.99
C ILE A 488 18.07 -8.23 -21.19
N HIS A 489 19.27 -8.03 -21.70
CA HIS A 489 19.54 -7.27 -22.92
C HIS A 489 20.22 -8.12 -24.01
N ASP A 490 20.63 -9.34 -23.67
CA ASP A 490 21.15 -10.33 -24.61
C ASP A 490 20.01 -11.17 -25.21
N GLY A 491 19.89 -11.15 -26.54
CA GLY A 491 18.79 -11.83 -27.25
C GLY A 491 18.82 -13.35 -27.08
N LYS A 492 20.01 -13.98 -26.97
CA LYS A 492 20.11 -15.44 -26.83
C LYS A 492 19.67 -15.87 -25.44
N LEU A 493 20.07 -15.10 -24.42
CA LEU A 493 19.63 -15.35 -23.04
C LEU A 493 18.11 -15.16 -22.92
N GLN A 494 17.57 -14.14 -23.56
CA GLN A 494 16.10 -13.91 -23.57
C GLN A 494 15.34 -15.06 -24.25
N GLU A 495 15.86 -15.56 -25.35
CA GLU A 495 15.27 -16.71 -26.06
C GLU A 495 15.28 -17.97 -25.18
N LYS A 496 16.39 -18.22 -24.46
CA LYS A 496 16.50 -19.28 -23.47
C LYS A 496 15.47 -19.16 -22.35
N MET A 497 15.28 -17.96 -21.83
CA MET A 497 14.26 -17.69 -20.80
C MET A 497 12.86 -18.02 -21.29
N PHE A 498 12.49 -17.60 -22.51
CA PHE A 498 11.20 -17.95 -23.10
C PHE A 498 11.00 -19.45 -23.25
N GLN A 499 12.03 -20.19 -23.65
CA GLN A 499 11.97 -21.65 -23.78
C GLN A 499 11.67 -22.31 -22.42
N ILE A 500 12.36 -21.91 -21.33
CA ILE A 500 12.15 -22.44 -19.99
C ILE A 500 10.73 -22.15 -19.51
N LEU A 501 10.19 -20.97 -19.82
CA LEU A 501 8.84 -20.56 -19.49
C LEU A 501 7.75 -21.20 -20.40
N GLY A 502 8.14 -22.06 -21.34
CA GLY A 502 7.23 -22.78 -22.22
C GLY A 502 6.64 -21.96 -23.37
N PHE A 503 7.29 -20.84 -23.74
CA PHE A 503 6.92 -20.11 -24.96
C PHE A 503 7.51 -20.80 -26.19
N THR A 504 6.67 -20.97 -27.23
CA THR A 504 7.20 -21.24 -28.56
C THR A 504 7.76 -19.96 -29.18
N PRO A 505 8.71 -20.05 -30.13
CA PRO A 505 9.22 -18.86 -30.82
C PRO A 505 8.13 -17.99 -31.45
N GLU A 506 7.10 -18.62 -32.02
CA GLU A 506 5.95 -17.94 -32.64
C GLU A 506 5.15 -17.17 -31.59
N ARG A 507 4.89 -17.78 -30.44
CA ARG A 507 4.15 -17.16 -29.33
C ARG A 507 4.95 -16.01 -28.73
N ALA A 508 6.25 -16.17 -28.52
CA ALA A 508 7.12 -15.11 -28.03
C ALA A 508 7.14 -13.92 -28.99
N MET A 509 7.24 -14.18 -30.32
CA MET A 509 7.19 -13.14 -31.35
C MET A 509 5.83 -12.48 -31.45
N ALA A 510 4.74 -13.21 -31.27
CA ALA A 510 3.39 -12.62 -31.32
C ALA A 510 3.14 -11.66 -30.13
N GLN A 511 3.67 -11.98 -28.95
CA GLN A 511 3.45 -11.19 -27.73
C GLN A 511 4.50 -10.09 -27.50
N PHE A 512 5.76 -10.37 -27.77
CA PHE A 512 6.92 -9.52 -27.43
C PHE A 512 7.80 -9.18 -28.64
N GLY A 513 7.33 -9.48 -29.85
CA GLY A 513 8.13 -9.32 -31.07
C GLY A 513 8.66 -7.90 -31.28
N PHE A 514 7.90 -6.89 -30.87
CA PHE A 514 8.32 -5.49 -30.95
C PHE A 514 9.55 -5.23 -30.06
N LEU A 515 9.59 -5.78 -28.84
CA LEU A 515 10.72 -5.64 -27.90
C LEU A 515 11.92 -6.51 -28.33
N ILE A 516 11.67 -7.78 -28.69
CA ILE A 516 12.70 -8.71 -29.20
C ILE A 516 13.39 -8.10 -30.44
N ASN A 517 12.64 -7.49 -31.34
CA ASN A 517 13.18 -6.83 -32.52
C ASN A 517 13.96 -5.56 -32.17
N ALA A 518 13.47 -4.75 -31.21
CA ALA A 518 14.19 -3.57 -30.76
C ALA A 518 15.58 -3.91 -30.19
N PHE A 519 15.68 -5.00 -29.43
CA PHE A 519 16.97 -5.45 -28.86
C PHE A 519 18.03 -5.80 -29.90
N LYS A 520 17.64 -6.15 -31.14
CA LYS A 520 18.55 -6.40 -32.25
C LYS A 520 19.28 -5.13 -32.72
N TYR A 521 18.82 -3.96 -32.32
CA TYR A 521 19.44 -2.68 -32.67
C TYR A 521 20.33 -2.09 -31.56
N GLY A 522 20.76 -2.90 -30.62
CA GLY A 522 21.72 -2.52 -29.58
C GLY A 522 21.06 -2.04 -28.31
N ALA A 523 20.42 -2.97 -27.58
CA ALA A 523 19.88 -2.67 -26.26
C ALA A 523 21.03 -2.48 -25.24
N PRO A 524 21.03 -1.39 -24.47
CA PRO A 524 22.00 -1.22 -23.38
C PRO A 524 21.68 -2.16 -22.21
N PRO A 525 22.65 -2.50 -21.34
CA PRO A 525 22.34 -3.00 -20.01
C PRO A 525 21.43 -1.99 -19.31
N HIS A 526 20.31 -2.43 -18.74
CA HIS A 526 19.34 -1.52 -18.09
C HIS A 526 18.65 -2.20 -16.92
N ALA A 527 18.14 -1.37 -16.04
CA ALA A 527 17.48 -1.79 -14.82
C ALA A 527 16.44 -0.76 -14.39
N GLY A 528 15.44 -1.18 -13.67
CA GLY A 528 14.42 -0.27 -13.18
C GLY A 528 13.74 -0.75 -11.92
N LEU A 529 12.89 0.14 -11.43
CA LEU A 529 12.12 -0.09 -10.22
C LEU A 529 10.80 0.67 -10.33
N ALA A 530 9.76 0.14 -9.74
CA ALA A 530 8.48 0.84 -9.59
C ALA A 530 8.07 0.86 -8.13
N PHE A 531 7.78 2.06 -7.59
CA PHE A 531 7.14 2.21 -6.30
C PHE A 531 5.63 2.32 -6.45
N GLY A 532 4.86 1.59 -5.66
CA GLY A 532 3.42 1.81 -5.53
C GLY A 532 3.15 3.13 -4.79
N LEU A 533 2.82 4.20 -5.52
CA LEU A 533 2.59 5.52 -4.90
C LEU A 533 1.48 5.48 -3.85
N ASP A 534 0.37 4.79 -4.13
CA ASP A 534 -0.75 4.67 -3.19
C ASP A 534 -0.32 3.99 -1.88
N ARG A 535 0.45 2.92 -2.00
CA ARG A 535 0.99 2.17 -0.86
C ARG A 535 2.02 2.98 -0.08
N PHE A 536 2.89 3.70 -0.77
CA PHE A 536 3.89 4.56 -0.14
C PHE A 536 3.26 5.72 0.64
N VAL A 537 2.25 6.38 0.05
CA VAL A 537 1.49 7.44 0.73
C VAL A 537 0.74 6.89 1.95
N SER A 538 0.09 5.72 1.81
CA SER A 538 -0.62 5.05 2.91
C SER A 538 0.32 4.74 4.07
N LEU A 539 1.51 4.20 3.79
CA LEU A 539 2.55 3.94 4.79
C LEU A 539 3.00 5.22 5.49
N MET A 540 3.30 6.28 4.73
CA MET A 540 3.72 7.57 5.27
C MET A 540 2.64 8.26 6.10
N ALA A 541 1.38 8.04 5.79
CA ALA A 541 0.23 8.59 6.52
C ALA A 541 -0.22 7.71 7.71
N GLY A 542 0.36 6.51 7.89
CA GLY A 542 -0.04 5.56 8.93
C GLY A 542 -1.44 4.96 8.73
N LEU A 543 -1.91 4.84 7.46
CA LEU A 543 -3.22 4.33 7.09
C LEU A 543 -3.22 2.81 6.96
N ASP A 544 -4.38 2.20 7.24
CA ASP A 544 -4.59 0.76 7.11
C ASP A 544 -5.09 0.36 5.70
N SER A 545 -5.50 1.33 4.89
CA SER A 545 -5.99 1.11 3.52
C SER A 545 -5.52 2.18 2.56
N ILE A 546 -5.11 1.77 1.36
CA ILE A 546 -4.74 2.70 0.27
C ILE A 546 -5.93 3.51 -0.23
N ARG A 547 -7.18 3.08 0.01
CA ARG A 547 -8.41 3.81 -0.38
C ARG A 547 -8.48 5.21 0.23
N ASP A 548 -7.91 5.40 1.42
CA ASP A 548 -7.93 6.69 2.09
C ASP A 548 -6.95 7.72 1.51
N CYS A 549 -6.02 7.30 0.66
CA CYS A 549 -5.13 8.18 -0.10
C CYS A 549 -5.45 8.25 -1.61
N ILE A 550 -6.60 7.71 -2.04
CA ILE A 550 -7.12 7.79 -3.40
C ILE A 550 -8.40 8.64 -3.37
N ALA A 551 -8.50 9.61 -4.28
CA ALA A 551 -9.65 10.53 -4.29
C ALA A 551 -10.98 9.79 -4.49
N PHE A 552 -11.05 8.91 -5.49
CA PHE A 552 -12.24 8.13 -5.86
C PHE A 552 -11.88 6.65 -6.01
N PRO A 553 -11.76 5.91 -4.89
CA PRO A 553 -11.40 4.49 -4.91
C PRO A 553 -12.61 3.61 -5.30
N LYS A 554 -12.33 2.39 -5.75
CA LYS A 554 -13.34 1.34 -5.87
C LYS A 554 -13.59 0.66 -4.51
N ASN A 555 -14.80 0.14 -4.29
CA ASN A 555 -15.13 -0.66 -3.12
C ASN A 555 -14.54 -2.09 -3.22
N ASN A 556 -14.82 -2.95 -2.24
CA ASN A 556 -14.32 -4.33 -2.20
C ASN A 556 -14.84 -5.21 -3.35
N SER A 557 -15.94 -4.80 -4.01
CA SER A 557 -16.50 -5.48 -5.19
C SER A 557 -16.00 -4.89 -6.52
N GLY A 558 -14.99 -4.03 -6.49
CA GLY A 558 -14.45 -3.38 -7.69
C GLY A 558 -15.33 -2.29 -8.30
N ARG A 559 -16.38 -1.84 -7.58
CA ARG A 559 -17.31 -0.83 -8.08
C ARG A 559 -16.97 0.57 -7.57
N ASP A 560 -17.13 1.54 -8.45
CA ASP A 560 -17.30 2.94 -8.07
C ASP A 560 -18.78 3.19 -7.82
N VAL A 561 -19.16 3.22 -6.55
CA VAL A 561 -20.59 3.37 -6.15
C VAL A 561 -21.09 4.81 -6.25
N MET A 562 -20.21 5.78 -6.46
CA MET A 562 -20.58 7.17 -6.72
C MET A 562 -20.93 7.41 -8.19
N LEU A 563 -20.12 6.84 -9.11
CA LEU A 563 -20.31 6.94 -10.55
C LEU A 563 -21.16 5.80 -11.13
N ASP A 564 -21.53 4.81 -10.30
CA ASP A 564 -22.21 3.57 -10.71
C ASP A 564 -21.45 2.81 -11.82
N ALA A 565 -20.12 2.72 -11.66
CA ALA A 565 -19.25 2.03 -12.60
C ALA A 565 -18.70 0.73 -12.00
N PRO A 566 -18.57 -0.38 -12.79
CA PRO A 566 -18.97 -0.50 -14.19
C PRO A 566 -20.49 -0.50 -14.37
N GLY A 567 -20.97 -0.02 -15.52
CA GLY A 567 -22.36 0.06 -15.91
C GLY A 567 -22.63 -0.62 -17.24
N GLU A 568 -23.89 -0.74 -17.61
CA GLU A 568 -24.32 -1.25 -18.91
C GLU A 568 -24.00 -0.26 -20.03
N LEU A 569 -23.68 -0.77 -21.21
CA LEU A 569 -23.49 0.02 -22.42
C LEU A 569 -24.82 0.17 -23.16
N ASP A 570 -24.99 1.31 -23.84
CA ASP A 570 -26.10 1.51 -24.79
C ASP A 570 -26.05 0.43 -25.89
N PRO A 571 -27.19 -0.25 -26.19
CA PRO A 571 -27.25 -1.25 -27.25
C PRO A 571 -26.71 -0.79 -28.60
N LYS A 572 -26.93 0.49 -28.97
CA LYS A 572 -26.38 1.07 -30.18
C LYS A 572 -24.85 1.10 -30.17
N GLN A 573 -24.25 1.38 -29.00
CA GLN A 573 -22.80 1.36 -28.89
C GLN A 573 -22.24 -0.07 -28.99
N LEU A 574 -22.94 -1.08 -28.48
CA LEU A 574 -22.57 -2.48 -28.64
C LEU A 574 -22.64 -2.89 -30.12
N ASP A 575 -23.70 -2.48 -30.85
CA ASP A 575 -23.82 -2.74 -32.28
C ASP A 575 -22.69 -2.06 -33.08
N GLU A 576 -22.35 -0.81 -32.79
CA GLU A 576 -21.24 -0.10 -33.44
C GLU A 576 -19.87 -0.77 -33.18
N LEU A 577 -19.71 -1.43 -32.03
CA LEU A 577 -18.53 -2.19 -31.69
C LEU A 577 -18.53 -3.64 -32.17
N ASN A 578 -19.63 -4.12 -32.80
CA ASN A 578 -19.86 -5.51 -33.17
C ASN A 578 -19.75 -6.48 -31.97
N LEU A 579 -20.21 -6.07 -30.78
CA LEU A 579 -20.16 -6.86 -29.56
C LEU A 579 -21.54 -7.34 -29.17
N ARG A 580 -21.58 -8.53 -28.59
CA ARG A 580 -22.76 -9.11 -27.93
C ARG A 580 -22.39 -9.58 -26.53
N ILE A 581 -23.28 -9.34 -25.59
CA ILE A 581 -23.13 -9.81 -24.20
C ILE A 581 -23.84 -11.17 -24.11
N ASP A 582 -23.09 -12.20 -23.78
CA ASP A 582 -23.60 -13.54 -23.48
C ASP A 582 -23.38 -13.83 -21.99
N LEU A 583 -24.44 -13.65 -21.21
CA LEU A 583 -24.41 -13.95 -19.76
C LEU A 583 -24.65 -15.45 -19.59
N ARG A 584 -23.60 -16.22 -19.35
CA ARG A 584 -23.71 -17.61 -18.92
C ARG A 584 -24.37 -17.64 -17.55
N GLN A 585 -25.46 -18.39 -17.42
CA GLN A 585 -26.01 -18.71 -16.12
C GLN A 585 -25.03 -19.70 -15.44
N GLU A 586 -24.45 -19.28 -14.31
CA GLU A 586 -23.65 -20.16 -13.46
C GLU A 586 -24.51 -21.22 -12.78
#